data_2ae2f7ecb71695ae674a288bded1c2dd
#
_entry.id   2ae2f7ecb71695ae674a288bded1c2dd
#
_cell.length_a   1.000
_cell.length_b   1.000
_cell.length_c   1.000
_cell.angle_alpha   90.00
_cell.angle_beta   90.00
_cell.angle_gamma   90.00
#
_symmetry.space_group_name_H-M   'P 1'
#
loop_
_entity.id
_entity.type
_entity.pdbx_description
1 polymer ?
#
loop_
_entity_poly.entity_id
_entity_poly.type
_entity_poly.pdbx_seq_one_letter_code
_entity_poly.pdbx_strand_id
1 'polypeptide(L)'
;MTTAVSLLNAGQGSETDVLLIDDSVADLRLLMDMMSLRDLRVSVALSGERGYQQAILLKPSLILMDVRMPGMDGIATCRQLKAHPAVRAIPVIFLTAANDLTERLEGFAAGAVDYIGKPFEVQEVLARVGVHLQRTVAPFEPTDHAGPSEASMDMRLVVAAQQVLRETIASPPSLDRLARLVGTNRRRLNESFQALCGQPVFGWLREERMRQAN
;
A
#
# COMPACT_ATOMS: atom_id res chain seq x y z
N MET A 1 2.76 -31.83 -43.76
CA MET A 1 1.69 -31.94 -42.77
C MET A 1 2.34 -32.06 -41.41
N THR A 2 2.42 -31.00 -40.69
CA THR A 2 2.56 -30.94 -39.21
C THR A 2 3.03 -29.54 -38.83
N THR A 3 2.09 -28.63 -38.68
CA THR A 3 2.39 -27.32 -38.08
C THR A 3 1.12 -26.87 -37.38
N ALA A 4 0.99 -27.12 -36.11
CA ALA A 4 0.01 -26.43 -35.24
C ALA A 4 0.05 -27.00 -33.82
N VAL A 5 1.12 -26.85 -33.06
CA VAL A 5 1.10 -26.92 -31.58
C VAL A 5 2.23 -26.02 -31.08
N SER A 6 2.05 -24.72 -31.11
CA SER A 6 2.96 -23.82 -30.38
C SER A 6 2.39 -22.39 -30.28
N LEU A 7 1.15 -22.26 -29.84
CA LEU A 7 0.56 -20.93 -29.53
C LEU A 7 -0.45 -21.01 -28.35
N LEU A 8 -0.13 -21.76 -27.31
CA LEU A 8 -0.97 -21.80 -26.11
C LEU A 8 -0.09 -21.69 -24.84
N ASN A 9 0.67 -20.61 -24.75
CA ASN A 9 1.22 -20.22 -23.43
C ASN A 9 1.61 -18.73 -23.40
N ALA A 10 0.68 -17.87 -23.79
CA ALA A 10 0.80 -16.44 -23.60
C ALA A 10 -0.29 -16.01 -22.61
N GLY A 11 0.09 -15.75 -21.37
CA GLY A 11 -0.66 -14.92 -20.42
C GLY A 11 -1.84 -15.62 -19.73
N GLN A 12 -1.60 -16.52 -18.77
CA GLN A 12 -2.55 -16.69 -17.67
C GLN A 12 -2.45 -15.48 -16.76
N GLY A 13 -2.97 -14.34 -17.21
CA GLY A 13 -3.28 -13.22 -16.33
C GLY A 13 -4.33 -13.71 -15.32
N SER A 14 -4.12 -13.43 -14.05
CA SER A 14 -5.11 -13.69 -13.01
C SER A 14 -6.49 -13.21 -13.46
N GLU A 15 -7.54 -14.04 -13.30
CA GLU A 15 -8.92 -13.62 -13.57
C GLU A 15 -9.41 -12.56 -12.56
N THR A 16 -8.67 -12.33 -11.49
CA THR A 16 -8.96 -11.36 -10.41
C THR A 16 -7.82 -10.38 -10.28
N ASP A 17 -8.13 -9.10 -10.40
CA ASP A 17 -7.13 -8.03 -10.23
C ASP A 17 -6.93 -7.71 -8.74
N VAL A 18 -8.04 -7.58 -7.98
CA VAL A 18 -8.02 -7.21 -6.55
C VAL A 18 -8.87 -8.18 -5.74
N LEU A 19 -8.31 -8.71 -4.66
CA LEU A 19 -9.04 -9.43 -3.62
C LEU A 19 -9.27 -8.51 -2.42
N LEU A 20 -10.53 -8.27 -2.07
CA LEU A 20 -10.95 -7.50 -0.90
C LEU A 20 -11.26 -8.47 0.24
N ILE A 21 -10.69 -8.23 1.42
CA ILE A 21 -10.90 -9.06 2.62
C ILE A 21 -11.31 -8.13 3.77
N ASP A 22 -12.57 -8.20 4.17
CA ASP A 22 -13.13 -7.37 5.23
C ASP A 22 -14.40 -8.07 5.76
N ASP A 23 -14.66 -8.07 7.06
CA ASP A 23 -15.89 -8.61 7.62
C ASP A 23 -17.08 -7.65 7.51
N SER A 24 -16.83 -6.39 7.20
CA SER A 24 -17.82 -5.35 6.96
C SER A 24 -18.35 -5.39 5.52
N VAL A 25 -19.58 -5.88 5.33
CA VAL A 25 -20.24 -5.86 4.02
C VAL A 25 -20.39 -4.44 3.46
N ALA A 26 -20.53 -3.43 4.34
CA ALA A 26 -20.63 -2.04 3.93
C ALA A 26 -19.32 -1.51 3.33
N ASP A 27 -18.19 -1.82 3.97
CA ASP A 27 -16.86 -1.43 3.48
C ASP A 27 -16.53 -2.14 2.17
N LEU A 28 -16.85 -3.45 2.07
CA LEU A 28 -16.68 -4.19 0.82
C LEU A 28 -17.46 -3.60 -0.34
N ARG A 29 -18.73 -3.21 -0.14
CA ARG A 29 -19.54 -2.56 -1.19
C ARG A 29 -18.92 -1.25 -1.64
N LEU A 30 -18.52 -0.41 -0.68
CA LEU A 30 -17.88 0.87 -0.99
C LEU A 30 -16.58 0.67 -1.79
N LEU A 31 -15.75 -0.29 -1.39
CA LEU A 31 -14.51 -0.61 -2.10
C LEU A 31 -14.77 -1.19 -3.50
N MET A 32 -15.77 -2.06 -3.66
CA MET A 32 -16.18 -2.58 -4.97
C MET A 32 -16.62 -1.46 -5.91
N ASP A 33 -17.44 -0.52 -5.42
CA ASP A 33 -17.87 0.64 -6.20
C ASP A 33 -16.67 1.50 -6.64
N MET A 34 -15.69 1.70 -5.75
CA MET A 34 -14.45 2.40 -6.08
C MET A 34 -13.63 1.67 -7.15
N MET A 35 -13.49 0.34 -7.06
CA MET A 35 -12.72 -0.46 -8.01
C MET A 35 -13.40 -0.49 -9.38
N SER A 36 -14.74 -0.46 -9.44
CA SER A 36 -15.51 -0.41 -10.70
C SER A 36 -15.22 0.84 -11.53
N LEU A 37 -14.81 1.95 -10.90
CA LEU A 37 -14.36 3.16 -11.59
C LEU A 37 -13.09 2.99 -12.44
N ARG A 38 -12.38 1.89 -12.28
CA ARG A 38 -11.14 1.53 -13.00
C ARG A 38 -11.26 0.21 -13.75
N ASP A 39 -12.48 -0.33 -13.94
CA ASP A 39 -12.74 -1.61 -14.60
C ASP A 39 -11.95 -2.79 -14.00
N LEU A 40 -11.63 -2.75 -12.69
CA LEU A 40 -10.90 -3.79 -12.00
C LEU A 40 -11.82 -4.95 -11.63
N ARG A 41 -11.37 -6.17 -11.91
CA ARG A 41 -12.06 -7.40 -11.53
C ARG A 41 -11.79 -7.69 -10.06
N VAL A 42 -12.85 -7.74 -9.27
CA VAL A 42 -12.78 -7.84 -7.81
C VAL A 42 -13.38 -9.15 -7.34
N SER A 43 -12.69 -9.80 -6.40
CA SER A 43 -13.24 -10.87 -5.58
C SER A 43 -13.29 -10.43 -4.12
N VAL A 44 -14.22 -10.98 -3.32
CA VAL A 44 -14.41 -10.58 -1.92
C VAL A 44 -14.36 -11.78 -0.99
N ALA A 45 -13.85 -11.58 0.21
CA ALA A 45 -13.87 -12.54 1.30
C ALA A 45 -14.27 -11.85 2.61
N LEU A 46 -15.11 -12.52 3.42
CA LEU A 46 -15.68 -11.99 4.66
C LEU A 46 -14.89 -12.40 5.91
N SER A 47 -13.74 -13.02 5.76
CA SER A 47 -12.85 -13.39 6.88
C SER A 47 -11.43 -13.64 6.38
N GLY A 48 -10.45 -13.60 7.31
CA GLY A 48 -9.06 -13.90 7.00
C GLY A 48 -8.85 -15.29 6.43
N GLU A 49 -9.51 -16.31 6.99
CA GLU A 49 -9.42 -17.71 6.52
C GLU A 49 -9.88 -17.85 5.07
N ARG A 50 -11.05 -17.27 4.75
CA ARG A 50 -11.58 -17.28 3.38
C ARG A 50 -10.71 -16.52 2.43
N GLY A 51 -10.20 -15.34 2.89
CA GLY A 51 -9.27 -14.52 2.13
C GLY A 51 -7.99 -15.27 1.77
N TYR A 52 -7.40 -15.98 2.73
CA TYR A 52 -6.24 -16.84 2.50
C TYR A 52 -6.51 -17.93 1.46
N GLN A 53 -7.62 -18.64 1.58
CA GLN A 53 -7.99 -19.71 0.63
C GLN A 53 -8.24 -19.16 -0.77
N GLN A 54 -8.95 -18.03 -0.88
CA GLN A 54 -9.22 -17.40 -2.17
C GLN A 54 -7.94 -16.84 -2.80
N ALA A 55 -7.03 -16.27 -2.04
CA ALA A 55 -5.76 -15.79 -2.55
C ALA A 55 -4.94 -16.90 -3.23
N ILE A 56 -4.91 -18.11 -2.64
CA ILE A 56 -4.23 -19.27 -3.23
C ILE A 56 -4.90 -19.72 -4.54
N LEU A 57 -6.23 -19.73 -4.55
CA LEU A 57 -7.02 -20.19 -5.71
C LEU A 57 -6.96 -19.19 -6.87
N LEU A 58 -7.21 -17.91 -6.57
CA LEU A 58 -7.40 -16.87 -7.57
C LEU A 58 -6.09 -16.18 -7.97
N LYS A 59 -5.09 -16.21 -7.10
CA LYS A 59 -3.79 -15.52 -7.27
C LYS A 59 -3.95 -14.07 -7.73
N PRO A 60 -4.68 -13.23 -6.97
CA PRO A 60 -4.96 -11.86 -7.37
C PRO A 60 -3.66 -11.05 -7.55
N SER A 61 -3.72 -9.98 -8.30
CA SER A 61 -2.59 -9.06 -8.50
C SER A 61 -2.33 -8.18 -7.26
N LEU A 62 -3.37 -7.97 -6.42
CA LEU A 62 -3.31 -7.17 -5.20
C LEU A 62 -4.33 -7.66 -4.19
N ILE A 63 -4.01 -7.53 -2.91
CA ILE A 63 -4.95 -7.78 -1.79
C ILE A 63 -5.14 -6.48 -1.00
N LEU A 64 -6.40 -6.05 -0.82
CA LEU A 64 -6.79 -5.06 0.18
C LEU A 64 -7.43 -5.81 1.34
N MET A 65 -6.96 -5.60 2.56
CA MET A 65 -7.38 -6.39 3.71
C MET A 65 -7.57 -5.56 4.96
N ASP A 66 -8.72 -5.71 5.62
CA ASP A 66 -8.90 -5.12 6.94
C ASP A 66 -7.96 -5.78 7.97
N VAL A 67 -7.48 -4.96 8.90
CA VAL A 67 -6.61 -5.44 9.98
C VAL A 67 -7.44 -6.17 11.04
N ARG A 68 -8.61 -5.62 11.38
CA ARG A 68 -9.41 -6.11 12.50
C ARG A 68 -10.61 -6.92 12.03
N MET A 69 -10.43 -8.24 11.98
CA MET A 69 -11.50 -9.18 11.65
C MET A 69 -11.68 -10.23 12.74
N PRO A 70 -12.91 -10.74 12.96
CA PRO A 70 -13.15 -11.84 13.86
C PRO A 70 -12.42 -13.12 13.41
N GLY A 71 -11.96 -13.92 14.37
CA GLY A 71 -11.21 -15.15 14.09
C GLY A 71 -9.77 -14.86 13.70
N MET A 72 -9.39 -15.13 12.47
CA MET A 72 -8.06 -14.81 11.96
C MET A 72 -8.02 -13.35 11.50
N ASP A 73 -7.30 -12.52 12.25
CA ASP A 73 -7.10 -11.11 11.91
C ASP A 73 -6.26 -10.90 10.64
N GLY A 74 -6.23 -9.66 10.15
CA GLY A 74 -5.50 -9.31 8.92
C GLY A 74 -4.00 -9.54 9.04
N ILE A 75 -3.40 -9.27 10.19
CA ILE A 75 -1.95 -9.44 10.41
C ILE A 75 -1.56 -10.92 10.36
N ALA A 76 -2.34 -11.79 11.05
CA ALA A 76 -2.14 -13.23 11.00
C ALA A 76 -2.35 -13.78 9.59
N THR A 77 -3.39 -13.30 8.87
CA THR A 77 -3.67 -13.65 7.48
C THR A 77 -2.51 -13.25 6.56
N CYS A 78 -1.97 -12.03 6.73
CA CYS A 78 -0.83 -11.56 5.95
C CYS A 78 0.41 -12.42 6.17
N ARG A 79 0.73 -12.78 7.42
CA ARG A 79 1.85 -13.67 7.73
C ARG A 79 1.71 -15.03 7.04
N GLN A 80 0.51 -15.60 7.02
CA GLN A 80 0.26 -16.87 6.31
C GLN A 80 0.42 -16.71 4.79
N LEU A 81 -0.12 -15.64 4.19
CA LEU A 81 0.06 -15.34 2.77
C LEU A 81 1.55 -15.21 2.41
N LYS A 82 2.31 -14.48 3.21
CA LYS A 82 3.75 -14.26 2.98
C LYS A 82 4.61 -15.51 3.23
N ALA A 83 4.14 -16.45 4.05
CA ALA A 83 4.77 -17.74 4.24
C ALA A 83 4.48 -18.74 3.09
N HIS A 84 3.40 -18.53 2.31
CA HIS A 84 2.99 -19.47 1.27
C HIS A 84 3.68 -19.19 -0.08
N PRO A 85 4.46 -20.13 -0.66
CA PRO A 85 5.28 -19.88 -1.85
C PRO A 85 4.52 -19.36 -3.07
N ALA A 86 3.28 -19.81 -3.29
CA ALA A 86 2.50 -19.45 -4.46
C ALA A 86 1.92 -18.03 -4.44
N VAL A 87 1.81 -17.40 -3.26
CA VAL A 87 1.13 -16.11 -3.08
C VAL A 87 1.94 -15.08 -2.29
N ARG A 88 3.11 -15.43 -1.78
CA ARG A 88 3.96 -14.54 -0.99
C ARG A 88 4.36 -13.25 -1.71
N ALA A 89 4.42 -13.29 -3.04
CA ALA A 89 4.79 -12.15 -3.86
C ALA A 89 3.64 -11.13 -4.04
N ILE A 90 2.38 -11.55 -3.79
CA ILE A 90 1.21 -10.69 -3.96
C ILE A 90 1.29 -9.53 -2.95
N PRO A 91 1.22 -8.26 -3.40
CA PRO A 91 1.22 -7.12 -2.50
C PRO A 91 -0.06 -7.11 -1.64
N VAL A 92 0.10 -6.80 -0.35
CA VAL A 92 -1.00 -6.66 0.61
C VAL A 92 -1.01 -5.23 1.12
N ILE A 93 -2.12 -4.53 0.95
CA ILE A 93 -2.39 -3.21 1.51
C ILE A 93 -3.40 -3.40 2.64
N PHE A 94 -3.09 -2.92 3.84
CA PHE A 94 -4.03 -2.96 4.93
C PHE A 94 -5.00 -1.77 4.91
N LEU A 95 -6.24 -2.07 5.31
CA LEU A 95 -7.27 -1.09 5.60
C LEU A 95 -7.39 -1.03 7.12
N THR A 96 -7.26 0.14 7.73
CA THR A 96 -7.24 0.22 9.19
C THR A 96 -7.97 1.45 9.73
N ALA A 97 -8.78 1.25 10.75
CA ALA A 97 -9.37 2.34 11.54
C ALA A 97 -8.40 2.86 12.61
N ALA A 98 -7.28 2.16 12.85
CA ALA A 98 -6.36 2.49 13.93
C ALA A 98 -5.27 3.45 13.48
N ASN A 99 -5.11 4.53 14.23
CA ASN A 99 -3.93 5.40 14.17
C ASN A 99 -2.78 4.86 15.07
N ASP A 100 -2.86 3.57 15.46
CA ASP A 100 -1.86 2.98 16.34
C ASP A 100 -0.60 2.63 15.55
N LEU A 101 0.49 3.30 15.91
CA LEU A 101 1.80 3.09 15.33
C LEU A 101 2.27 1.65 15.51
N THR A 102 1.96 1.01 16.64
CA THR A 102 2.36 -0.37 16.96
C THR A 102 1.73 -1.35 15.97
N GLU A 103 0.42 -1.24 15.73
CA GLU A 103 -0.32 -2.09 14.78
C GLU A 103 0.21 -1.93 13.35
N ARG A 104 0.56 -0.70 12.95
CA ARG A 104 1.15 -0.44 11.63
C ARG A 104 2.55 -1.05 11.48
N LEU A 105 3.38 -0.95 12.52
CA LEU A 105 4.71 -1.58 12.53
C LEU A 105 4.62 -3.10 12.47
N GLU A 106 3.69 -3.71 13.21
CA GLU A 106 3.43 -5.14 13.17
C GLU A 106 2.99 -5.62 11.78
N GLY A 107 2.14 -4.85 11.12
CA GLY A 107 1.70 -5.21 9.79
C GLY A 107 2.78 -5.07 8.73
N PHE A 108 3.66 -4.05 8.79
CA PHE A 108 4.84 -4.01 7.92
C PHE A 108 5.78 -5.18 8.20
N ALA A 109 5.97 -5.55 9.46
CA ALA A 109 6.76 -6.74 9.84
C ALA A 109 6.11 -8.05 9.34
N ALA A 110 4.77 -8.08 9.19
CA ALA A 110 4.04 -9.20 8.58
C ALA A 110 4.19 -9.25 7.04
N GLY A 111 4.77 -8.22 6.41
CA GLY A 111 5.03 -8.15 4.98
C GLY A 111 4.02 -7.34 4.16
N ALA A 112 3.18 -6.52 4.78
CA ALA A 112 2.35 -5.57 4.06
C ALA A 112 3.21 -4.53 3.33
N VAL A 113 2.69 -4.05 2.19
CA VAL A 113 3.41 -3.07 1.36
C VAL A 113 2.93 -1.64 1.59
N ASP A 114 1.70 -1.47 2.11
CA ASP A 114 1.09 -0.15 2.36
C ASP A 114 -0.10 -0.25 3.32
N TYR A 115 -0.64 0.94 3.71
CA TYR A 115 -1.80 1.12 4.58
C TYR A 115 -2.73 2.21 4.05
N ILE A 116 -4.03 2.03 4.24
CA ILE A 116 -5.07 3.02 3.97
C ILE A 116 -5.92 3.19 5.24
N GLY A 117 -6.06 4.43 5.70
CA GLY A 117 -6.88 4.74 6.87
C GLY A 117 -8.38 4.71 6.57
N LYS A 118 -9.18 4.18 7.49
CA LYS A 118 -10.65 4.35 7.51
C LYS A 118 -11.01 5.65 8.26
N PRO A 119 -11.94 6.50 7.76
CA PRO A 119 -12.73 6.34 6.55
C PRO A 119 -11.94 6.57 5.27
N PHE A 120 -12.31 5.87 4.18
CA PHE A 120 -11.57 5.90 2.91
C PHE A 120 -11.90 7.13 2.07
N GLU A 121 -10.86 7.74 1.50
CA GLU A 121 -10.98 8.69 0.41
C GLU A 121 -10.81 7.95 -0.94
N VAL A 122 -11.80 8.07 -1.85
CA VAL A 122 -11.82 7.36 -3.14
C VAL A 122 -10.51 7.55 -3.91
N GLN A 123 -10.03 8.77 -3.99
CA GLN A 123 -8.81 9.10 -4.74
C GLN A 123 -7.56 8.47 -4.11
N GLU A 124 -7.49 8.39 -2.77
CA GLU A 124 -6.37 7.74 -2.08
C GLU A 124 -6.34 6.24 -2.35
N VAL A 125 -7.49 5.56 -2.21
CA VAL A 125 -7.60 4.12 -2.49
C VAL A 125 -7.18 3.81 -3.91
N LEU A 126 -7.76 4.51 -4.91
CA LEU A 126 -7.47 4.28 -6.32
C LEU A 126 -6.02 4.61 -6.71
N ALA A 127 -5.42 5.63 -6.11
CA ALA A 127 -4.03 5.98 -6.35
C ALA A 127 -3.07 4.89 -5.83
N ARG A 128 -3.27 4.41 -4.59
CA ARG A 128 -2.44 3.36 -3.98
C ARG A 128 -2.59 2.03 -4.71
N VAL A 129 -3.83 1.63 -5.02
CA VAL A 129 -4.12 0.43 -5.82
C VAL A 129 -3.41 0.50 -7.17
N GLY A 130 -3.52 1.64 -7.87
CA GLY A 130 -2.86 1.85 -9.16
C GLY A 130 -1.35 1.69 -9.11
N VAL A 131 -0.69 2.26 -8.10
CA VAL A 131 0.77 2.14 -7.92
C VAL A 131 1.20 0.68 -7.73
N HIS A 132 0.45 -0.09 -6.92
CA HIS A 132 0.84 -1.47 -6.63
C HIS A 132 0.46 -2.46 -7.74
N LEU A 133 -0.62 -2.22 -8.49
CA LEU A 133 -0.98 -3.03 -9.68
C LEU A 133 0.02 -2.85 -10.81
N GLN A 134 0.51 -1.64 -11.08
CA GLN A 134 1.53 -1.39 -12.11
C GLN A 134 2.84 -2.15 -11.84
N ARG A 135 3.19 -2.35 -10.58
CA ARG A 135 4.36 -3.14 -10.19
C ARG A 135 4.21 -4.64 -10.45
N THR A 136 2.97 -5.15 -10.47
CA THR A 136 2.68 -6.57 -10.65
C THR A 136 2.67 -6.97 -12.13
N VAL A 137 2.43 -6.03 -13.05
CA VAL A 137 2.35 -6.28 -14.50
C VAL A 137 3.72 -6.25 -15.19
N ALA A 138 4.76 -5.70 -14.55
CA ALA A 138 6.11 -5.75 -15.09
C ALA A 138 6.75 -7.12 -14.74
N PRO A 139 7.21 -7.93 -15.75
CA PRO A 139 8.02 -9.10 -15.45
C PRO A 139 9.28 -8.64 -14.73
N PHE A 140 9.52 -9.16 -13.53
CA PHE A 140 10.78 -8.98 -12.83
C PHE A 140 11.85 -9.80 -13.58
N GLU A 141 12.45 -9.22 -14.59
CA GLU A 141 13.78 -9.62 -15.03
C GLU A 141 14.76 -9.16 -13.94
N PRO A 142 15.60 -10.02 -13.37
CA PRO A 142 16.64 -9.59 -12.44
C PRO A 142 17.75 -8.91 -13.23
N THR A 143 17.51 -7.71 -13.71
CA THR A 143 18.57 -6.81 -14.11
C THR A 143 18.95 -6.01 -12.88
N ASP A 144 20.17 -6.24 -12.40
CA ASP A 144 20.88 -5.34 -11.51
C ASP A 144 20.60 -3.87 -11.90
N HIS A 145 20.29 -3.04 -10.91
CA HIS A 145 20.11 -1.60 -11.00
C HIS A 145 18.71 -1.09 -11.42
N ALA A 146 17.64 -1.38 -10.62
CA ALA A 146 16.57 -0.40 -10.42
C ALA A 146 15.95 -0.60 -9.04
N GLY A 147 16.49 0.07 -8.05
CA GLY A 147 15.81 0.39 -6.80
C GLY A 147 14.49 1.14 -7.09
N PRO A 148 13.59 1.26 -6.10
CA PRO A 148 12.33 1.99 -6.27
C PRO A 148 12.62 3.32 -6.96
N SER A 149 11.78 3.71 -7.95
CA SER A 149 12.02 4.95 -8.71
C SER A 149 12.23 6.11 -7.73
N GLU A 150 13.14 7.03 -8.04
CA GLU A 150 13.43 8.17 -7.16
C GLU A 150 12.17 8.89 -6.72
N ALA A 151 11.18 9.05 -7.60
CA ALA A 151 9.88 9.64 -7.29
C ALA A 151 9.08 8.86 -6.24
N SER A 152 9.14 7.51 -6.26
CA SER A 152 8.44 6.70 -5.26
C SER A 152 9.17 6.69 -3.90
N MET A 153 10.49 6.81 -3.91
CA MET A 153 11.27 6.99 -2.68
C MET A 153 11.04 8.38 -2.08
N ASP A 154 10.99 9.42 -2.90
CA ASP A 154 10.74 10.79 -2.45
C ASP A 154 9.34 10.94 -1.85
N MET A 155 8.32 10.31 -2.44
CA MET A 155 6.97 10.27 -1.86
C MET A 155 6.97 9.63 -0.47
N ARG A 156 7.64 8.48 -0.30
CA ARG A 156 7.76 7.81 1.00
C ARG A 156 8.48 8.66 2.04
N LEU A 157 9.55 9.33 1.65
CA LEU A 157 10.30 10.24 2.52
C LEU A 157 9.43 11.41 2.99
N VAL A 158 8.68 12.03 2.07
CA VAL A 158 7.80 13.15 2.40
C VAL A 158 6.68 12.70 3.32
N VAL A 159 5.99 11.60 3.04
CA VAL A 159 4.90 11.08 3.89
C VAL A 159 5.40 10.73 5.29
N ALA A 160 6.52 10.03 5.41
CA ALA A 160 7.11 9.69 6.71
C ALA A 160 7.51 10.94 7.52
N ALA A 161 8.11 11.93 6.84
CA ALA A 161 8.50 13.18 7.51
C ALA A 161 7.29 14.02 7.93
N GLN A 162 6.25 14.10 7.12
CA GLN A 162 4.99 14.77 7.48
C GLN A 162 4.35 14.14 8.72
N GLN A 163 4.37 12.83 8.83
CA GLN A 163 3.84 12.13 9.98
C GLN A 163 4.62 12.49 11.26
N VAL A 164 5.95 12.40 11.25
CA VAL A 164 6.79 12.79 12.39
C VAL A 164 6.54 14.24 12.78
N LEU A 165 6.38 15.15 11.81
CA LEU A 165 6.13 16.56 12.07
C LEU A 165 4.76 16.84 12.66
N ARG A 166 3.71 16.10 12.26
CA ARG A 166 2.37 16.19 12.86
C ARG A 166 2.36 15.71 14.31
N GLU A 167 3.04 14.60 14.58
CA GLU A 167 3.16 14.03 15.93
C GLU A 167 3.99 14.92 16.87
N THR A 168 4.92 15.69 16.32
CA THR A 168 5.81 16.57 17.08
C THR A 168 5.58 18.06 16.81
N ILE A 169 4.36 18.45 16.43
CA ILE A 169 4.06 19.79 15.91
C ILE A 169 4.38 20.90 16.91
N ALA A 170 4.25 20.64 18.21
CA ALA A 170 4.59 21.60 19.26
C ALA A 170 6.11 21.80 19.44
N SER A 171 6.89 20.71 19.24
CA SER A 171 8.35 20.72 19.38
C SER A 171 9.00 19.87 18.26
N PRO A 172 9.03 20.39 17.03
CA PRO A 172 9.52 19.62 15.90
C PRO A 172 11.03 19.37 15.98
N PRO A 173 11.49 18.22 15.49
CA PRO A 173 12.92 17.93 15.42
C PRO A 173 13.61 18.88 14.45
N SER A 174 14.92 19.06 14.63
CA SER A 174 15.74 19.74 13.61
C SER A 174 15.69 19.00 12.28
N LEU A 175 15.94 19.71 11.16
CA LEU A 175 15.91 19.11 9.82
C LEU A 175 16.88 17.93 9.68
N ASP A 176 18.05 18.01 10.30
CA ASP A 176 19.04 16.93 10.29
C ASP A 176 18.56 15.70 11.09
N ARG A 177 17.86 15.91 12.20
CA ARG A 177 17.27 14.83 12.99
C ARG A 177 16.09 14.19 12.26
N LEU A 178 15.22 15.00 11.66
CA LEU A 178 14.10 14.52 10.85
C LEU A 178 14.58 13.68 9.67
N ALA A 179 15.58 14.16 8.93
CA ALA A 179 16.17 13.45 7.80
C ALA A 179 16.73 12.06 8.22
N ARG A 180 17.42 12.00 9.36
CA ARG A 180 17.90 10.71 9.91
C ARG A 180 16.76 9.79 10.31
N LEU A 181 15.70 10.31 10.93
CA LEU A 181 14.53 9.51 11.32
C LEU A 181 13.84 8.86 10.14
N VAL A 182 13.79 9.54 9.00
CA VAL A 182 13.16 9.02 7.77
C VAL A 182 14.15 8.34 6.81
N GLY A 183 15.40 8.12 7.25
CA GLY A 183 16.39 7.36 6.48
C GLY A 183 17.00 8.09 5.28
N THR A 184 17.11 9.41 5.35
CA THR A 184 17.67 10.23 4.27
C THR A 184 18.62 11.33 4.80
N ASN A 185 19.10 12.19 3.91
CA ASN A 185 19.84 13.38 4.25
C ASN A 185 18.99 14.66 4.09
N ARG A 186 19.43 15.75 4.73
CA ARG A 186 18.74 17.05 4.76
C ARG A 186 18.44 17.61 3.37
N ARG A 187 19.40 17.48 2.44
CA ARG A 187 19.28 18.02 1.10
C ARG A 187 18.15 17.29 0.35
N ARG A 188 18.21 15.97 0.27
CA ARG A 188 17.22 15.16 -0.42
C ARG A 188 15.82 15.35 0.18
N LEU A 189 15.70 15.40 1.52
CA LEU A 189 14.41 15.63 2.16
C LEU A 189 13.78 16.96 1.73
N ASN A 190 14.56 18.05 1.68
CA ASN A 190 14.05 19.35 1.22
C ASN A 190 13.70 19.34 -0.28
N GLU A 191 14.52 18.71 -1.12
CA GLU A 191 14.25 18.57 -2.55
C GLU A 191 12.94 17.79 -2.80
N SER A 192 12.74 16.69 -2.07
CA SER A 192 11.49 15.90 -2.14
C SER A 192 10.26 16.71 -1.69
N PHE A 193 10.38 17.49 -0.60
CA PHE A 193 9.30 18.38 -0.15
C PHE A 193 8.99 19.48 -1.15
N GLN A 194 10.03 20.08 -1.73
CA GLN A 194 9.86 21.11 -2.78
C GLN A 194 9.18 20.55 -4.02
N ALA A 195 9.55 19.35 -4.45
CA ALA A 195 8.98 18.70 -5.64
C ALA A 195 7.51 18.26 -5.42
N LEU A 196 7.17 17.74 -4.23
CA LEU A 196 5.87 17.13 -3.98
C LEU A 196 4.87 18.05 -3.27
N CYS A 197 5.37 18.98 -2.43
CA CYS A 197 4.54 19.90 -1.65
C CYS A 197 4.66 21.36 -2.12
N GLY A 198 5.50 21.66 -3.10
CA GLY A 198 5.74 23.01 -3.61
C GLY A 198 6.54 23.92 -2.66
N GLN A 199 7.00 23.41 -1.52
CA GLN A 199 7.67 24.18 -0.48
C GLN A 199 8.61 23.31 0.37
N PRO A 200 9.63 23.91 1.02
CA PRO A 200 10.54 23.17 1.88
C PRO A 200 9.85 22.69 3.16
N VAL A 201 10.48 21.72 3.87
CA VAL A 201 9.95 21.08 5.08
C VAL A 201 9.34 22.05 6.11
N PHE A 202 10.05 23.12 6.45
CA PHE A 202 9.55 24.08 7.45
C PHE A 202 8.51 25.07 6.90
N GLY A 203 8.44 25.26 5.58
CA GLY A 203 7.33 25.96 4.93
C GLY A 203 6.03 25.18 5.13
N TRP A 204 6.05 23.90 4.81
CA TRP A 204 4.94 22.97 5.01
C TRP A 204 4.50 22.89 6.48
N LEU A 205 5.46 22.79 7.43
CA LEU A 205 5.15 22.75 8.85
C LEU A 205 4.45 24.01 9.36
N ARG A 206 4.82 25.17 8.82
CA ARG A 206 4.16 26.46 9.17
C ARG A 206 2.70 26.47 8.74
N GLU A 207 2.43 26.01 7.52
CA GLU A 207 1.04 25.90 7.02
C GLU A 207 0.22 24.89 7.83
N GLU A 208 0.80 23.75 8.17
CA GLU A 208 0.13 22.73 8.96
C GLU A 208 -0.23 23.24 10.36
N ARG A 209 0.66 24.02 10.99
CA ARG A 209 0.37 24.70 12.27
C ARG A 209 -0.78 25.69 12.15
N MET A 210 -0.84 26.46 11.06
CA MET A 210 -1.96 27.40 10.85
C MET A 210 -3.29 26.68 10.64
N ARG A 211 -3.29 25.51 9.98
CA ARG A 211 -4.51 24.69 9.81
C ARG A 211 -5.04 24.11 11.12
N GLN A 212 -4.16 23.75 12.05
CA GLN A 212 -4.57 23.18 13.34
C GLN A 212 -4.96 24.24 14.36
N ALA A 213 -4.64 25.51 14.13
CA ALA A 213 -4.98 26.63 15.01
C ALA A 213 -6.35 27.29 14.69
N ASN A 214 -6.99 26.90 13.57
CA ASN A 214 -8.35 27.32 13.17
C ASN A 214 -9.37 26.21 13.43
#